data_882302559e91aede52921979007893ea
#
_entry.id   882302559e91aede52921979007893ea
#
_cell.length_a   1.000
_cell.length_b   1.000
_cell.length_c   1.000
_cell.angle_alpha   90.00
_cell.angle_beta   90.00
_cell.angle_gamma   90.00
#
_symmetry.space_group_name_H-M   'P 1'
#
loop_
_entity.id
_entity.type
_entity.pdbx_description
1 polymer ?
#
loop_
_entity_poly.entity_id
_entity_poly.type
_entity_poly.pdbx_seq_one_letter_code
_entity_poly.pdbx_strand_id
1 'polypeptide(L)'
;MNSFFNRLNNYKSGGIRLIGGFILLCFVIESATSQNNIWFSNKPPEDDKRSTPSGMHGLSSVKGKRGSSSIVQWLREGTHPISSKYIQLTDNDVFEFYLYSPTGKDSVGEFKGDYLTYASKEEGYYNGYLILKHVSNDTLYVNIAKAEMLNHSCRNGHKNVQNKKGTDVYPSTIPAEIIRERTLSENFHYFASSGDVIDYQFVVDGKPIKGADLIFNTQTGWQKKLITNEDGISSFQILQDYFSPWQEINNRKVYDYVIFGNITIPKTGTYNGHNYSFVNYTTSLSDGYRPAKTMYMSMFWALVVFMITVILSVAGIFIYKLNRNKKYKEVSFDEKG
;
A
#
# COMPACT_ATOMS: atom_id res chain seq x y z
N MET A 1 -54.36 29.15 -0.34
CA MET A 1 -52.99 29.08 -0.86
C MET A 1 -52.56 30.46 -1.31
N ASN A 2 -52.42 31.41 -0.40
CA ASN A 2 -51.97 32.79 -0.59
C ASN A 2 -52.02 33.50 0.77
N SER A 3 -51.11 33.22 1.70
CA SER A 3 -50.94 34.06 2.90
C SER A 3 -49.64 33.80 3.65
N PHE A 4 -48.56 33.51 2.97
CA PHE A 4 -47.25 33.26 3.61
C PHE A 4 -46.07 34.11 3.08
N PHE A 5 -46.34 35.10 2.22
CA PHE A 5 -45.28 35.89 1.57
C PHE A 5 -45.26 37.38 1.93
N ASN A 6 -45.88 37.82 3.06
CA ASN A 6 -45.85 39.24 3.45
C ASN A 6 -45.41 39.45 4.89
N ARG A 7 -44.20 38.95 5.29
CA ARG A 7 -43.58 39.35 6.58
C ARG A 7 -42.06 39.28 6.60
N LEU A 8 -41.38 39.71 5.55
CA LEU A 8 -39.91 39.86 5.57
C LEU A 8 -39.48 41.13 4.82
N ASN A 9 -40.08 42.27 5.15
CA ASN A 9 -39.51 43.58 4.71
C ASN A 9 -39.65 44.53 5.90
N ASN A 10 -38.74 44.45 6.85
CA ASN A 10 -38.36 45.54 7.74
C ASN A 10 -37.26 45.04 8.73
N TYR A 11 -36.07 44.85 8.23
CA TYR A 11 -34.86 44.88 9.05
C TYR A 11 -33.90 45.87 8.41
N LYS A 12 -33.79 47.02 9.07
CA LYS A 12 -32.95 48.14 8.69
C LYS A 12 -31.46 47.75 8.61
N SER A 13 -30.86 48.16 7.53
CA SER A 13 -29.44 48.23 7.26
C SER A 13 -28.63 48.82 8.45
N GLY A 14 -27.91 47.97 9.20
CA GLY A 14 -27.03 48.43 10.28
C GLY A 14 -25.97 47.45 10.73
N GLY A 15 -25.99 46.18 10.31
CA GLY A 15 -25.15 45.14 10.90
C GLY A 15 -24.20 44.38 9.98
N ILE A 16 -24.09 44.70 8.69
CA ILE A 16 -23.39 43.84 7.71
C ILE A 16 -21.95 44.28 7.42
N ARG A 17 -21.42 45.31 8.07
CA ARG A 17 -20.03 45.78 7.81
C ARG A 17 -18.95 45.19 8.71
N LEU A 18 -19.28 44.39 9.73
CA LEU A 18 -18.29 43.82 10.67
C LEU A 18 -18.05 42.31 10.50
N ILE A 19 -18.87 41.60 9.69
CA ILE A 19 -18.69 40.17 9.44
C ILE A 19 -17.84 39.91 8.20
N GLY A 20 -17.73 40.87 7.27
CA GLY A 20 -16.89 40.74 6.07
C GLY A 20 -15.39 40.82 6.33
N GLY A 21 -14.97 41.38 7.47
CA GLY A 21 -13.55 41.49 7.82
C GLY A 21 -12.95 40.28 8.53
N PHE A 22 -13.79 39.41 9.09
CA PHE A 22 -13.30 38.26 9.88
C PHE A 22 -13.19 36.97 9.07
N ILE A 23 -13.85 36.89 7.91
CA ILE A 23 -13.77 35.71 7.01
C ILE A 23 -12.55 35.78 6.08
N LEU A 24 -11.94 36.95 5.90
CA LEU A 24 -10.76 37.13 5.04
C LEU A 24 -9.43 36.84 5.78
N LEU A 25 -9.46 36.58 7.10
CA LEU A 25 -8.23 36.33 7.87
C LEU A 25 -7.98 34.86 8.19
N CYS A 26 -8.85 33.93 7.74
CA CYS A 26 -8.66 32.49 7.91
C CYS A 26 -8.20 31.76 6.64
N PHE A 27 -7.98 32.44 5.56
CA PHE A 27 -7.20 31.95 4.42
C PHE A 27 -5.76 32.45 4.47
N VAL A 28 -5.09 32.32 5.62
CA VAL A 28 -3.65 32.11 5.60
C VAL A 28 -3.47 30.71 5.03
N ILE A 29 -3.36 30.71 3.74
CA ILE A 29 -2.76 29.69 2.93
C ILE A 29 -1.62 29.08 3.72
N GLU A 30 -1.85 27.90 4.31
CA GLU A 30 -0.81 26.92 4.34
C GLU A 30 -0.43 26.72 2.88
N SER A 31 0.57 27.47 2.40
CA SER A 31 1.46 26.99 1.38
C SER A 31 2.10 25.76 2.02
N ALA A 32 1.38 24.64 2.01
CA ALA A 32 1.94 23.34 2.13
C ALA A 32 3.07 23.34 1.09
N THR A 33 4.29 23.59 1.56
CA THR A 33 5.47 23.21 0.80
C THR A 33 5.19 21.76 0.45
N SER A 34 4.92 21.51 -0.83
CA SER A 34 4.61 20.19 -1.34
C SER A 34 5.76 19.31 -0.92
N GLN A 35 5.54 18.58 0.17
CA GLN A 35 6.49 17.60 0.65
C GLN A 35 6.46 16.52 -0.44
N ASN A 36 7.48 16.51 -1.30
CA ASN A 36 7.55 15.60 -2.43
C ASN A 36 7.74 14.19 -1.88
N ASN A 37 6.63 13.52 -1.59
CA ASN A 37 6.62 12.12 -1.16
C ASN A 37 7.06 11.26 -2.34
N ILE A 38 8.28 10.76 -2.28
CA ILE A 38 8.83 9.85 -3.29
C ILE A 38 8.79 8.42 -2.81
N TRP A 39 8.62 7.48 -3.73
CA TRP A 39 8.62 6.05 -3.44
C TRP A 39 8.92 5.21 -4.68
N PHE A 40 9.36 3.98 -4.49
CA PHE A 40 9.61 3.05 -5.57
C PHE A 40 8.42 2.14 -5.85
N SER A 41 8.13 1.88 -7.13
CA SER A 41 7.09 0.98 -7.63
C SER A 41 7.72 -0.15 -8.44
N ASN A 42 7.21 -1.36 -8.27
CA ASN A 42 7.57 -2.50 -9.11
C ASN A 42 6.81 -2.52 -10.45
N LYS A 43 5.86 -1.61 -10.66
CA LYS A 43 5.10 -1.48 -11.91
C LYS A 43 5.72 -0.43 -12.81
N PRO A 44 5.92 -0.74 -14.10
CA PRO A 44 6.41 0.25 -15.07
C PRO A 44 5.33 1.29 -15.39
N PRO A 45 5.73 2.45 -15.95
CA PRO A 45 4.81 3.33 -16.68
C PRO A 45 4.10 2.54 -17.80
N GLU A 46 2.83 2.88 -18.08
CA GLU A 46 2.03 2.18 -19.09
C GLU A 46 2.67 2.20 -20.48
N ASP A 47 3.36 3.29 -20.81
CA ASP A 47 4.04 3.47 -22.10
C ASP A 47 5.45 2.89 -22.15
N ASP A 48 5.95 2.32 -21.04
CA ASP A 48 7.31 1.82 -20.98
C ASP A 48 7.47 0.42 -21.59
N LYS A 49 7.97 0.38 -22.83
CA LYS A 49 8.23 -0.87 -23.56
C LYS A 49 9.52 -1.60 -23.11
N ARG A 50 10.33 -0.98 -22.23
CA ARG A 50 11.60 -1.57 -21.76
C ARG A 50 11.39 -2.74 -20.81
N SER A 51 10.26 -2.77 -20.12
CA SER A 51 9.95 -3.80 -19.14
C SER A 51 9.07 -4.88 -19.72
N THR A 52 9.43 -6.13 -19.48
CA THR A 52 8.50 -7.26 -19.67
C THR A 52 8.07 -7.73 -18.29
N PRO A 53 6.77 -7.92 -18.03
CA PRO A 53 6.32 -8.56 -16.80
C PRO A 53 7.02 -9.91 -16.66
N SER A 54 7.83 -10.06 -15.66
CA SER A 54 8.58 -11.29 -15.42
C SER A 54 7.99 -12.03 -14.24
N GLY A 55 7.40 -13.19 -14.56
CA GLY A 55 7.26 -14.29 -13.63
C GLY A 55 6.28 -14.14 -12.46
N MET A 56 6.27 -15.17 -11.61
CA MET A 56 5.30 -15.47 -10.55
C MET A 56 5.15 -14.41 -9.44
N HIS A 57 6.02 -13.43 -9.36
CA HIS A 57 6.07 -12.48 -8.23
C HIS A 57 5.77 -11.02 -8.62
N GLY A 58 5.29 -10.77 -9.84
CA GLY A 58 4.90 -9.42 -10.27
C GLY A 58 6.08 -8.44 -10.39
N LEU A 59 7.31 -8.92 -10.29
CA LEU A 59 8.51 -8.10 -10.46
C LEU A 59 8.76 -7.90 -11.95
N SER A 60 8.89 -6.65 -12.37
CA SER A 60 9.27 -6.32 -13.74
C SER A 60 10.76 -6.54 -13.92
N SER A 61 11.16 -7.17 -15.03
CA SER A 61 12.58 -7.32 -15.37
C SER A 61 12.86 -6.68 -16.71
N VAL A 62 13.94 -5.92 -16.79
CA VAL A 62 14.49 -5.49 -18.08
C VAL A 62 15.28 -6.64 -18.68
N LYS A 63 15.07 -6.93 -19.96
CA LYS A 63 15.87 -7.94 -20.67
C LYS A 63 17.35 -7.55 -20.65
N GLY A 64 18.10 -8.10 -19.70
CA GLY A 64 19.57 -8.08 -19.70
C GLY A 64 20.14 -9.12 -20.65
N LYS A 65 21.42 -8.98 -21.01
CA LYS A 65 22.17 -10.04 -21.71
C LYS A 65 22.07 -11.33 -20.91
N ARG A 66 21.96 -12.48 -21.60
CA ARG A 66 21.77 -13.83 -21.03
C ARG A 66 22.51 -14.01 -19.70
N GLY A 67 21.76 -14.21 -18.62
CA GLY A 67 22.26 -14.63 -17.30
C GLY A 67 22.13 -13.65 -16.14
N SER A 68 21.73 -12.39 -16.33
CA SER A 68 21.44 -11.47 -15.24
C SER A 68 20.01 -10.94 -15.34
N SER A 69 19.13 -11.37 -14.45
CA SER A 69 17.85 -10.69 -14.27
C SER A 69 18.11 -9.41 -13.49
N SER A 70 17.98 -8.26 -14.15
CA SER A 70 17.94 -6.98 -13.46
C SER A 70 16.50 -6.73 -13.04
N ILE A 71 16.26 -6.64 -11.75
CA ILE A 71 14.96 -6.22 -11.22
C ILE A 71 14.93 -4.71 -11.30
N VAL A 72 13.80 -4.16 -11.74
CA VAL A 72 13.64 -2.73 -11.95
C VAL A 72 12.57 -2.21 -11.02
N GLN A 73 12.89 -1.09 -10.35
CA GLN A 73 11.94 -0.33 -9.54
C GLN A 73 11.87 1.08 -10.10
N TRP A 74 10.66 1.61 -10.33
CA TRP A 74 10.43 2.94 -10.88
C TRP A 74 10.15 3.96 -9.79
N LEU A 75 10.76 5.12 -9.92
CA LEU A 75 10.55 6.23 -8.99
C LEU A 75 9.21 6.91 -9.28
N ARG A 76 8.43 7.12 -8.22
CA ARG A 76 7.15 7.83 -8.27
C ARG A 76 7.10 8.93 -7.22
N GLU A 77 6.31 9.95 -7.50
CA GLU A 77 5.99 11.05 -6.61
C GLU A 77 4.49 11.08 -6.32
N GLY A 78 4.12 11.23 -5.07
CA GLY A 78 2.74 11.28 -4.60
C GLY A 78 2.50 10.32 -3.44
N THR A 79 1.30 10.38 -2.87
CA THR A 79 0.96 9.64 -1.65
C THR A 79 0.18 8.35 -1.91
N HIS A 80 -0.49 8.23 -3.04
CA HIS A 80 -1.33 7.07 -3.33
C HIS A 80 -0.85 6.30 -4.57
N PRO A 81 -0.85 4.97 -4.56
CA PRO A 81 -0.39 4.14 -5.67
C PRO A 81 -1.06 4.47 -7.02
N ILE A 82 -2.37 4.83 -7.03
CA ILE A 82 -3.09 5.16 -8.27
C ILE A 82 -2.72 6.54 -8.80
N SER A 83 -2.69 7.56 -7.94
CA SER A 83 -2.56 8.96 -8.35
C SER A 83 -1.13 9.46 -8.43
N SER A 84 -0.15 8.69 -7.92
CA SER A 84 1.25 9.07 -7.98
C SER A 84 1.78 9.06 -9.42
N LYS A 85 2.60 10.04 -9.74
CA LYS A 85 3.21 10.20 -11.06
C LYS A 85 4.59 9.54 -11.09
N TYR A 86 4.98 9.01 -12.24
CA TYR A 86 6.37 8.65 -12.48
C TYR A 86 7.19 9.92 -12.68
N ILE A 87 8.34 9.98 -12.03
CA ILE A 87 9.24 11.13 -12.12
C ILE A 87 10.62 10.69 -12.57
N GLN A 88 11.34 11.60 -13.19
CA GLN A 88 12.72 11.44 -13.58
C GLN A 88 13.55 12.54 -12.91
N LEU A 89 14.54 12.15 -12.13
CA LEU A 89 15.55 13.05 -11.62
C LEU A 89 16.54 13.36 -12.72
N THR A 90 16.99 14.59 -12.77
CA THR A 90 17.98 15.09 -13.74
C THR A 90 19.35 15.22 -13.09
N ASP A 91 20.37 15.46 -13.87
CA ASP A 91 21.74 15.68 -13.37
C ASP A 91 21.86 16.92 -12.46
N ASN A 92 20.86 17.79 -12.47
CA ASN A 92 20.80 18.96 -11.58
C ASN A 92 20.23 18.64 -10.19
N ASP A 93 19.58 17.48 -10.03
CA ASP A 93 19.01 17.07 -8.76
C ASP A 93 20.11 16.43 -7.89
N VAL A 94 20.28 16.95 -6.69
CA VAL A 94 21.25 16.38 -5.74
C VAL A 94 20.60 15.24 -4.99
N PHE A 95 21.05 14.02 -5.25
CA PHE A 95 20.57 12.83 -4.57
C PHE A 95 21.72 11.90 -4.16
N GLU A 96 21.46 11.07 -3.15
CA GLU A 96 22.31 9.97 -2.74
C GLU A 96 21.60 8.65 -3.02
N PHE A 97 22.33 7.68 -3.54
CA PHE A 97 21.78 6.35 -3.81
C PHE A 97 22.63 5.26 -3.17
N TYR A 98 21.97 4.35 -2.46
CA TYR A 98 22.59 3.20 -1.81
C TYR A 98 21.85 1.93 -2.14
N LEU A 99 22.58 0.83 -2.32
CA LEU A 99 22.00 -0.49 -2.57
C LEU A 99 22.76 -1.56 -1.79
N TYR A 100 22.05 -2.21 -0.89
CA TYR A 100 22.60 -3.26 -0.04
C TYR A 100 22.09 -4.64 -0.46
N SER A 101 23.02 -5.61 -0.48
CA SER A 101 22.70 -7.02 -0.68
C SER A 101 22.15 -7.67 0.60
N PRO A 102 21.62 -8.91 0.54
CA PRO A 102 21.14 -9.64 1.72
C PRO A 102 22.20 -9.84 2.81
N THR A 103 23.48 -9.74 2.46
CA THR A 103 24.61 -9.85 3.41
C THR A 103 25.09 -8.50 3.94
N GLY A 104 24.38 -7.41 3.62
CA GLY A 104 24.73 -6.05 4.06
C GLY A 104 25.91 -5.43 3.30
N LYS A 105 26.41 -6.09 2.26
CA LYS A 105 27.47 -5.55 1.41
C LYS A 105 26.88 -4.70 0.31
N ASP A 106 27.62 -3.66 -0.10
CA ASP A 106 27.27 -2.88 -1.27
C ASP A 106 27.05 -3.79 -2.47
N SER A 107 25.95 -3.60 -3.15
CA SER A 107 25.56 -4.38 -4.30
C SER A 107 25.82 -3.60 -5.58
N VAL A 108 25.99 -4.33 -6.69
CA VAL A 108 26.09 -3.71 -8.00
C VAL A 108 24.71 -3.33 -8.47
N GLY A 109 24.40 -2.04 -8.41
CA GLY A 109 23.15 -1.45 -8.87
C GLY A 109 23.36 -0.02 -9.33
N GLU A 110 22.41 0.48 -10.09
CA GLU A 110 22.45 1.80 -10.69
C GLU A 110 21.06 2.43 -10.63
N PHE A 111 20.99 3.68 -10.22
CA PHE A 111 19.81 4.51 -10.37
C PHE A 111 19.97 5.39 -11.63
N LYS A 112 19.01 5.31 -12.55
CA LYS A 112 19.05 5.97 -13.88
C LYS A 112 18.15 7.20 -13.96
N GLY A 113 17.87 7.83 -12.83
CA GLY A 113 17.02 9.01 -12.74
C GLY A 113 15.53 8.70 -12.62
N ASP A 114 15.01 7.72 -13.34
CA ASP A 114 13.60 7.31 -13.31
C ASP A 114 13.41 5.89 -12.73
N TYR A 115 14.45 5.07 -12.71
CA TYR A 115 14.37 3.70 -12.20
C TYR A 115 15.69 3.18 -11.63
N LEU A 116 15.57 2.20 -10.75
CA LEU A 116 16.63 1.43 -10.14
C LEU A 116 16.79 0.09 -10.86
N THR A 117 18.01 -0.27 -11.23
CA THR A 117 18.39 -1.61 -11.70
C THR A 117 19.46 -2.21 -10.81
N TYR A 118 19.46 -3.52 -10.64
CA TYR A 118 20.53 -4.20 -9.93
C TYR A 118 20.69 -5.64 -10.41
N ALA A 119 21.90 -6.18 -10.23
CA ALA A 119 22.21 -7.57 -10.51
C ALA A 119 22.05 -8.39 -9.22
N SER A 120 21.01 -9.22 -9.17
CA SER A 120 20.79 -10.12 -8.04
C SER A 120 21.69 -11.36 -8.15
N LYS A 121 22.65 -11.52 -7.25
CA LYS A 121 23.55 -12.68 -7.20
C LYS A 121 23.22 -13.61 -6.02
N GLU A 122 22.77 -13.04 -4.92
CA GLU A 122 22.51 -13.75 -3.67
C GLU A 122 21.00 -13.90 -3.45
N GLU A 123 20.58 -14.97 -2.77
CA GLU A 123 19.21 -15.14 -2.36
C GLU A 123 18.95 -14.33 -1.08
N GLY A 124 17.81 -13.63 -1.03
CA GLY A 124 17.39 -12.79 0.08
C GLY A 124 16.88 -11.42 -0.36
N TYR A 125 16.76 -10.52 0.62
CA TYR A 125 16.25 -9.18 0.39
C TYR A 125 17.37 -8.19 0.08
N TYR A 126 17.22 -7.47 -1.02
CA TYR A 126 18.04 -6.32 -1.39
C TYR A 126 17.29 -5.07 -0.98
N ASN A 127 18.00 -4.11 -0.40
CA ASN A 127 17.45 -2.83 0.02
C ASN A 127 18.10 -1.69 -0.77
N GLY A 128 17.29 -1.00 -1.58
CA GLY A 128 17.71 0.21 -2.30
C GLY A 128 17.15 1.46 -1.64
N TYR A 129 17.96 2.51 -1.54
CA TYR A 129 17.58 3.78 -0.93
C TYR A 129 17.97 4.93 -1.85
N LEU A 130 17.02 5.81 -2.11
CA LEU A 130 17.23 7.09 -2.78
C LEU A 130 16.92 8.19 -1.77
N ILE A 131 17.86 9.09 -1.54
CA ILE A 131 17.77 10.14 -0.53
C ILE A 131 17.86 11.50 -1.22
N LEU A 132 16.82 12.32 -1.03
CA LEU A 132 16.79 13.71 -1.46
C LEU A 132 16.82 14.60 -0.22
N LYS A 133 17.63 15.68 -0.26
CA LYS A 133 17.77 16.63 0.85
C LYS A 133 17.58 18.04 0.36
N HIS A 134 16.81 18.85 1.11
CA HIS A 134 16.72 20.30 0.89
C HIS A 134 16.45 21.02 2.21
N VAL A 135 16.82 22.27 2.30
CA VAL A 135 16.53 23.12 3.47
C VAL A 135 15.46 24.14 3.11
N SER A 136 14.45 24.23 3.95
CA SER A 136 13.40 25.25 3.85
C SER A 136 12.92 25.62 5.26
N ASN A 137 12.68 26.90 5.51
CA ASN A 137 12.13 27.40 6.77
C ASN A 137 12.81 26.83 8.04
N ASP A 138 14.16 26.93 8.11
CA ASP A 138 14.97 26.45 9.24
C ASP A 138 14.87 24.92 9.49
N THR A 139 14.38 24.16 8.50
CA THR A 139 14.23 22.71 8.57
C THR A 139 14.95 22.03 7.40
N LEU A 140 15.80 21.05 7.70
CA LEU A 140 16.34 20.13 6.71
C LEU A 140 15.32 19.02 6.46
N TYR A 141 14.79 18.96 5.25
CA TYR A 141 13.92 17.88 4.79
C TYR A 141 14.78 16.77 4.16
N VAL A 142 14.60 15.56 4.66
CA VAL A 142 15.28 14.34 4.20
C VAL A 142 14.23 13.35 3.73
N ASN A 143 14.05 13.28 2.41
CA ASN A 143 13.08 12.38 1.79
C ASN A 143 13.79 11.12 1.29
N ILE A 144 13.33 9.95 1.74
CA ILE A 144 13.95 8.65 1.47
C ILE A 144 12.93 7.72 0.81
N ALA A 145 13.20 7.31 -0.42
CA ALA A 145 12.46 6.22 -1.04
C ALA A 145 13.22 4.91 -0.80
N LYS A 146 12.58 3.95 -0.11
CA LYS A 146 13.12 2.61 0.09
C LYS A 146 12.45 1.63 -0.87
N ALA A 147 13.27 0.83 -1.57
CA ALA A 147 12.85 -0.33 -2.33
C ALA A 147 13.35 -1.59 -1.64
N GLU A 148 12.45 -2.50 -1.29
CA GLU A 148 12.80 -3.80 -0.78
C GLU A 148 12.50 -4.84 -1.86
N MET A 149 13.51 -5.60 -2.26
CA MET A 149 13.46 -6.47 -3.44
C MET A 149 13.92 -7.87 -3.05
N LEU A 150 13.04 -8.85 -3.23
CA LEU A 150 13.35 -10.24 -2.91
C LEU A 150 13.91 -10.96 -4.14
N ASN A 151 15.11 -11.53 -4.01
CA ASN A 151 15.65 -12.50 -4.92
C ASN A 151 15.64 -13.90 -4.30
N HIS A 152 14.99 -14.86 -4.92
CA HIS A 152 15.03 -16.24 -4.47
C HIS A 152 14.97 -17.23 -5.63
N SER A 153 15.53 -18.42 -5.44
CA SER A 153 15.52 -19.50 -6.41
C SER A 153 14.79 -20.73 -5.86
N CYS A 154 13.63 -21.04 -6.42
CA CYS A 154 12.90 -22.25 -6.07
C CYS A 154 13.68 -23.54 -6.42
N ARG A 155 14.63 -23.48 -7.37
CA ARG A 155 15.46 -24.64 -7.78
C ARG A 155 16.43 -25.08 -6.69
N ASN A 156 16.93 -24.13 -5.89
CA ASN A 156 17.96 -24.40 -4.88
C ASN A 156 17.37 -24.78 -3.52
N GLY A 157 16.04 -24.96 -3.41
CA GLY A 157 15.37 -25.41 -2.21
C GLY A 157 15.36 -24.39 -1.07
N HIS A 158 15.44 -23.09 -1.39
CA HIS A 158 15.42 -22.00 -0.39
C HIS A 158 16.44 -22.14 0.75
N LYS A 159 17.66 -22.51 0.42
CA LYS A 159 18.71 -22.86 1.40
C LYS A 159 19.07 -21.72 2.37
N ASN A 160 18.84 -20.46 1.99
CA ASN A 160 19.23 -19.28 2.76
C ASN A 160 18.05 -18.59 3.47
N VAL A 161 17.14 -19.38 4.01
CA VAL A 161 15.94 -18.88 4.72
C VAL A 161 16.27 -18.06 5.98
N GLN A 162 17.52 -18.10 6.47
CA GLN A 162 17.91 -17.41 7.70
C GLN A 162 17.99 -15.89 7.56
N ASN A 163 18.16 -15.34 6.35
CA ASN A 163 18.15 -13.88 6.08
C ASN A 163 16.73 -13.36 5.79
N LYS A 164 15.72 -13.93 6.43
CA LYS A 164 14.31 -13.56 6.25
C LYS A 164 13.99 -12.14 6.69
N LYS A 165 14.83 -11.52 7.50
CA LYS A 165 14.49 -10.24 8.09
C LYS A 165 14.67 -9.07 7.14
N GLY A 166 15.34 -9.15 6.02
CA GLY A 166 15.41 -8.05 5.02
C GLY A 166 15.73 -6.66 5.58
N THR A 167 16.28 -6.60 6.79
CA THR A 167 16.16 -5.43 7.64
C THR A 167 17.41 -5.27 8.49
N ASP A 168 18.54 -5.29 7.81
CA ASP A 168 19.70 -4.73 8.47
C ASP A 168 19.53 -3.20 8.48
N VAL A 169 19.68 -2.62 9.64
CA VAL A 169 19.66 -1.17 9.83
C VAL A 169 21.04 -0.62 9.44
N TYR A 170 21.09 0.36 8.55
CA TYR A 170 22.34 1.00 8.09
C TYR A 170 22.47 2.44 8.61
N PRO A 171 22.63 2.64 9.94
CA PRO A 171 22.51 3.97 10.54
C PRO A 171 23.61 4.94 10.12
N SER A 172 24.74 4.43 9.65
CA SER A 172 25.84 5.27 9.19
C SER A 172 25.60 5.95 7.84
N THR A 173 24.70 5.40 7.02
CA THR A 173 24.41 5.88 5.66
C THR A 173 22.94 6.24 5.47
N ILE A 174 22.05 5.47 6.08
CA ILE A 174 20.59 5.66 5.96
C ILE A 174 20.07 6.29 7.25
N PRO A 175 19.75 7.60 7.23
CA PRO A 175 19.42 8.32 8.47
C PRO A 175 18.03 7.98 9.02
N ALA A 176 17.11 7.51 8.18
CA ALA A 176 15.80 7.04 8.64
C ALA A 176 15.24 5.97 7.69
N GLU A 177 14.52 4.99 8.22
CA GLU A 177 13.87 3.98 7.40
C GLU A 177 12.61 3.38 8.06
N ILE A 178 11.74 2.83 7.21
CA ILE A 178 10.66 1.95 7.61
C ILE A 178 11.12 0.50 7.42
N ILE A 179 10.94 -0.30 8.46
CA ILE A 179 11.27 -1.72 8.49
C ILE A 179 9.96 -2.50 8.60
N ARG A 180 9.71 -3.41 7.66
CA ARG A 180 8.62 -4.36 7.80
C ARG A 180 9.07 -5.50 8.71
N GLU A 181 8.41 -5.64 9.87
CA GLU A 181 8.65 -6.78 10.73
C GLU A 181 8.05 -8.05 10.12
N ARG A 182 8.87 -9.08 9.96
CA ARG A 182 8.45 -10.37 9.40
C ARG A 182 8.43 -11.44 10.46
N THR A 183 7.37 -12.21 10.49
CA THR A 183 7.29 -13.36 11.39
C THR A 183 8.17 -14.52 10.89
N LEU A 184 8.61 -15.39 11.79
CA LEU A 184 9.40 -16.59 11.44
C LEU A 184 8.63 -17.56 10.54
N SER A 185 7.30 -17.48 10.51
CA SER A 185 6.43 -18.32 9.68
C SER A 185 6.34 -17.82 8.23
N GLU A 186 6.70 -16.57 7.96
CA GLU A 186 6.73 -16.05 6.60
C GLU A 186 7.88 -16.70 5.83
N ASN A 187 7.55 -17.25 4.67
CA ASN A 187 8.54 -17.77 3.72
C ASN A 187 8.68 -16.80 2.53
N PHE A 188 9.61 -17.04 1.63
CA PHE A 188 9.83 -16.21 0.45
C PHE A 188 8.64 -16.13 -0.53
N HIS A 189 7.64 -16.98 -0.39
CA HIS A 189 6.40 -16.95 -1.17
C HIS A 189 5.25 -16.29 -0.42
N TYR A 190 5.49 -15.78 0.78
CA TYR A 190 4.46 -15.10 1.54
C TYR A 190 4.05 -13.80 0.85
N PHE A 191 2.77 -13.63 0.72
CA PHE A 191 2.13 -12.37 0.33
C PHE A 191 1.13 -12.01 1.41
N ALA A 192 1.19 -10.78 1.85
CA ALA A 192 0.16 -10.24 2.72
C ALA A 192 -1.21 -10.34 2.06
N SER A 193 -2.22 -10.65 2.84
CA SER A 193 -3.60 -10.77 2.39
C SER A 193 -4.49 -9.75 3.10
N SER A 194 -5.60 -9.40 2.48
CA SER A 194 -6.62 -8.59 3.17
C SER A 194 -7.02 -9.26 4.47
N GLY A 195 -7.06 -8.48 5.55
CA GLY A 195 -7.31 -8.97 6.91
C GLY A 195 -6.06 -9.29 7.71
N ASP A 196 -4.90 -9.47 7.07
CA ASP A 196 -3.64 -9.68 7.78
C ASP A 196 -3.22 -8.40 8.52
N VAL A 197 -2.53 -8.58 9.63
CA VAL A 197 -1.88 -7.52 10.38
C VAL A 197 -0.41 -7.52 10.02
N ILE A 198 0.11 -6.35 9.66
CA ILE A 198 1.51 -6.14 9.32
C ILE A 198 2.09 -5.09 10.26
N ASP A 199 3.22 -5.41 10.85
CA ASP A 199 3.95 -4.54 11.74
C ASP A 199 5.07 -3.81 10.98
N TYR A 200 5.16 -2.50 11.22
CA TYR A 200 6.22 -1.66 10.69
C TYR A 200 6.91 -0.92 11.81
N GLN A 201 8.23 -1.00 11.82
CA GLN A 201 9.06 -0.22 12.70
C GLN A 201 9.63 0.99 11.97
N PHE A 202 9.60 2.15 12.62
CA PHE A 202 10.25 3.36 12.14
C PHE A 202 11.50 3.61 12.96
N VAL A 203 12.63 3.77 12.28
CA VAL A 203 13.93 4.02 12.92
C VAL A 203 14.57 5.30 12.38
N VAL A 204 15.27 6.02 13.25
CA VAL A 204 16.11 7.19 12.90
C VAL A 204 17.47 7.00 13.53
N ASP A 205 18.54 7.21 12.74
CA ASP A 205 19.92 6.98 13.17
C ASP A 205 20.10 5.58 13.84
N GLY A 206 19.39 4.55 13.28
CA GLY A 206 19.41 3.17 13.75
C GLY A 206 18.64 2.89 15.04
N LYS A 207 17.88 3.84 15.56
CA LYS A 207 17.11 3.68 16.80
C LYS A 207 15.61 3.75 16.52
N PRO A 208 14.81 2.84 17.12
CA PRO A 208 13.36 2.93 17.07
C PRO A 208 12.86 4.28 17.59
N ILE A 209 11.89 4.87 16.92
CA ILE A 209 11.34 6.19 17.27
C ILE A 209 9.88 6.09 17.62
N LYS A 210 9.56 6.49 18.85
CA LYS A 210 8.18 6.72 19.30
C LYS A 210 7.62 8.00 18.72
N GLY A 211 6.32 8.02 18.41
CA GLY A 211 5.59 9.21 18.03
C GLY A 211 5.75 9.61 16.56
N ALA A 212 6.37 8.78 15.74
CA ALA A 212 6.42 8.98 14.29
C ALA A 212 5.05 8.68 13.67
N ASP A 213 4.64 9.51 12.71
CA ASP A 213 3.45 9.27 11.91
C ASP A 213 3.74 8.21 10.84
N LEU A 214 2.99 7.12 10.83
CA LEU A 214 2.97 6.15 9.74
C LEU A 214 1.64 6.20 9.00
N ILE A 215 1.68 6.43 7.68
CA ILE A 215 0.50 6.55 6.82
C ILE A 215 0.54 5.43 5.78
N PHE A 216 -0.43 4.54 5.86
CA PHE A 216 -0.60 3.41 4.95
C PHE A 216 -1.64 3.76 3.89
N ASN A 217 -1.27 3.68 2.61
CA ASN A 217 -2.13 4.00 1.47
C ASN A 217 -2.21 2.81 0.52
N THR A 218 -3.41 2.34 0.21
CA THR A 218 -3.64 1.23 -0.71
C THR A 218 -3.99 1.69 -2.11
N GLN A 219 -3.82 0.81 -3.07
CA GLN A 219 -4.24 1.02 -4.46
C GLN A 219 -5.75 1.24 -4.58
N THR A 220 -6.55 0.69 -3.67
CA THR A 220 -8.01 0.88 -3.65
C THR A 220 -8.45 2.24 -3.10
N GLY A 221 -7.50 3.06 -2.64
CA GLY A 221 -7.78 4.40 -2.09
C GLY A 221 -7.99 4.43 -0.59
N TRP A 222 -7.92 3.27 0.10
CA TRP A 222 -8.00 3.26 1.56
C TRP A 222 -6.71 3.81 2.17
N GLN A 223 -6.88 4.63 3.20
CA GLN A 223 -5.79 5.25 3.94
C GLN A 223 -5.98 5.07 5.43
N LYS A 224 -4.90 4.80 6.16
CA LYS A 224 -4.89 4.77 7.61
C LYS A 224 -3.62 5.41 8.13
N LYS A 225 -3.77 6.33 9.10
CA LYS A 225 -2.66 6.94 9.84
C LYS A 225 -2.58 6.31 11.22
N LEU A 226 -1.38 5.93 11.65
CA LEU A 226 -1.06 5.47 12.99
C LEU A 226 0.19 6.19 13.49
N ILE A 227 0.40 6.12 14.81
CA ILE A 227 1.57 6.68 15.48
C ILE A 227 2.37 5.53 16.07
N THR A 228 3.69 5.56 15.94
CA THR A 228 4.57 4.51 16.49
C THR A 228 4.57 4.51 18.02
N ASN A 229 4.61 3.32 18.60
CA ASN A 229 4.71 3.07 20.03
C ASN A 229 6.15 3.28 20.58
N GLU A 230 6.42 2.87 21.82
CA GLU A 230 7.74 2.96 22.46
C GLU A 230 8.84 2.21 21.69
N ASP A 231 8.50 1.10 21.04
CA ASP A 231 9.41 0.28 20.25
C ASP A 231 9.52 0.76 18.79
N GLY A 232 8.96 1.94 18.49
CA GLY A 232 8.91 2.47 17.13
C GLY A 232 7.97 1.72 16.19
N ILE A 233 7.06 0.87 16.71
CA ILE A 233 6.22 -0.04 15.92
C ILE A 233 4.80 0.50 15.79
N SER A 234 4.23 0.31 14.60
CA SER A 234 2.79 0.45 14.33
C SER A 234 2.27 -0.76 13.57
N SER A 235 1.10 -1.24 13.96
CA SER A 235 0.43 -2.41 13.38
C SER A 235 -0.72 -1.98 12.47
N PHE A 236 -0.65 -2.35 11.19
CA PHE A 236 -1.68 -2.07 10.19
C PHE A 236 -2.42 -3.35 9.83
N GLN A 237 -3.71 -3.38 10.08
CA GLN A 237 -4.57 -4.42 9.52
C GLN A 237 -4.98 -4.00 8.10
N ILE A 238 -4.62 -4.80 7.10
CA ILE A 238 -5.02 -4.57 5.71
C ILE A 238 -6.53 -4.73 5.61
N LEU A 239 -7.21 -3.69 5.11
CA LEU A 239 -8.67 -3.71 5.00
C LEU A 239 -9.13 -4.84 4.07
N GLN A 240 -10.19 -5.54 4.46
CA GLN A 240 -10.94 -6.43 3.58
C GLN A 240 -11.88 -5.57 2.74
N ASP A 241 -11.34 -5.06 1.62
CA ASP A 241 -12.05 -4.13 0.77
C ASP A 241 -12.81 -4.86 -0.36
N TYR A 242 -13.69 -4.12 -1.01
CA TYR A 242 -14.37 -4.57 -2.21
C TYR A 242 -13.40 -4.50 -3.41
N PHE A 243 -12.96 -5.65 -3.87
CA PHE A 243 -12.10 -5.76 -5.04
C PHE A 243 -12.95 -5.88 -6.31
N SER A 244 -13.16 -4.77 -6.99
CA SER A 244 -13.88 -4.74 -8.27
C SER A 244 -12.90 -4.83 -9.45
N PRO A 245 -13.22 -5.50 -10.56
CA PRO A 245 -14.41 -6.32 -10.80
C PRO A 245 -14.29 -7.73 -10.18
N TRP A 246 -15.40 -8.26 -9.69
CA TRP A 246 -15.46 -9.57 -9.03
C TRP A 246 -14.93 -10.74 -9.87
N GLN A 247 -15.07 -10.67 -11.20
CA GLN A 247 -14.61 -11.73 -12.11
C GLN A 247 -13.07 -11.85 -12.14
N GLU A 248 -12.35 -10.81 -11.69
CA GLU A 248 -10.90 -10.80 -11.65
C GLU A 248 -10.33 -11.15 -10.27
N ILE A 249 -11.19 -11.36 -9.26
CA ILE A 249 -10.72 -11.73 -7.92
C ILE A 249 -10.17 -13.14 -7.97
N ASN A 250 -8.87 -13.22 -7.79
CA ASN A 250 -8.16 -14.49 -7.70
C ASN A 250 -6.88 -14.34 -6.86
N ASN A 251 -6.26 -15.44 -6.54
CA ASN A 251 -5.04 -15.48 -5.73
C ASN A 251 -3.78 -14.95 -6.44
N ARG A 252 -3.88 -14.54 -7.69
CA ARG A 252 -2.76 -14.01 -8.49
C ARG A 252 -2.78 -12.49 -8.57
N LYS A 253 -3.94 -11.85 -8.36
CA LYS A 253 -4.06 -10.40 -8.42
C LYS A 253 -3.40 -9.77 -7.19
N VAL A 254 -2.45 -8.88 -7.43
CA VAL A 254 -1.72 -8.14 -6.40
C VAL A 254 -2.12 -6.69 -6.48
N TYR A 255 -2.49 -6.13 -5.34
CA TYR A 255 -2.79 -4.71 -5.16
C TYR A 255 -1.62 -4.05 -4.45
N ASP A 256 -1.19 -2.89 -4.93
CA ASP A 256 -0.08 -2.18 -4.32
C ASP A 256 -0.53 -1.38 -3.11
N TYR A 257 0.38 -1.21 -2.18
CA TYR A 257 0.28 -0.20 -1.14
C TYR A 257 1.63 0.51 -0.97
N VAL A 258 1.56 1.70 -0.41
CA VAL A 258 2.73 2.45 0.01
C VAL A 258 2.52 2.95 1.43
N ILE A 259 3.56 2.84 2.23
CA ILE A 259 3.60 3.38 3.58
C ILE A 259 4.60 4.53 3.64
N PHE A 260 4.19 5.62 4.27
CA PHE A 260 5.06 6.76 4.55
C PHE A 260 5.23 6.91 6.04
N GLY A 261 6.48 7.05 6.48
CA GLY A 261 6.82 7.42 7.84
C GLY A 261 7.33 8.85 7.87
N ASN A 262 6.85 9.65 8.82
CA ASN A 262 7.27 11.03 8.98
C ASN A 262 7.52 11.36 10.45
N ILE A 263 8.62 12.07 10.70
CA ILE A 263 8.90 12.68 11.99
C ILE A 263 9.77 13.93 11.83
N THR A 264 9.52 14.94 12.64
CA THR A 264 10.39 16.11 12.79
C THR A 264 11.07 16.07 14.15
N ILE A 265 12.40 16.16 14.17
CA ILE A 265 13.18 16.15 15.39
C ILE A 265 14.06 17.42 15.48
N PRO A 266 14.32 17.97 16.69
CA PRO A 266 15.32 19.01 16.89
C PRO A 266 16.72 18.46 16.58
N LYS A 267 17.38 19.03 15.57
CA LYS A 267 18.77 18.67 15.20
C LYS A 267 19.35 19.84 14.42
N THR A 268 20.31 20.54 15.00
CA THR A 268 20.96 21.69 14.38
C THR A 268 22.06 21.27 13.45
N GLY A 269 22.27 22.02 12.37
CA GLY A 269 23.36 21.76 11.44
C GLY A 269 23.40 22.75 10.28
N THR A 270 24.23 22.44 9.28
CA THR A 270 24.36 23.20 8.04
C THR A 270 24.32 22.24 6.85
N TYR A 271 23.51 22.55 5.84
CA TYR A 271 23.46 21.81 4.59
C TYR A 271 23.50 22.78 3.41
N ASN A 272 24.42 22.59 2.47
CA ASN A 272 24.64 23.47 1.31
C ASN A 272 24.72 24.97 1.69
N GLY A 273 25.39 25.29 2.81
CA GLY A 273 25.55 26.67 3.29
C GLY A 273 24.33 27.26 4.03
N HIS A 274 23.24 26.52 4.18
CA HIS A 274 22.03 26.93 4.92
C HIS A 274 21.99 26.26 6.28
N ASN A 275 21.85 27.06 7.34
CA ASN A 275 21.66 26.55 8.69
C ASN A 275 20.24 26.04 8.89
N TYR A 276 20.08 25.03 9.73
CA TYR A 276 18.79 24.50 10.16
C TYR A 276 18.80 24.13 11.65
N SER A 277 17.63 24.17 12.28
CA SER A 277 17.43 23.79 13.69
C SER A 277 16.61 22.53 13.86
N PHE A 278 15.92 22.08 12.79
CA PHE A 278 15.11 20.87 12.77
C PHE A 278 15.46 20.01 11.58
N VAL A 279 15.24 18.71 11.73
CA VAL A 279 15.28 17.76 10.60
C VAL A 279 13.94 17.07 10.52
N ASN A 280 13.32 17.12 9.34
CA ASN A 280 12.14 16.34 9.00
C ASN A 280 12.55 15.13 8.17
N TYR A 281 12.35 13.96 8.71
CA TYR A 281 12.56 12.70 7.99
C TYR A 281 11.25 12.19 7.43
N THR A 282 11.21 11.98 6.13
CA THR A 282 10.13 11.28 5.44
C THR A 282 10.71 10.07 4.73
N THR A 283 10.25 8.88 5.05
CA THR A 283 10.67 7.67 4.37
C THR A 283 9.47 6.89 3.85
N SER A 284 9.66 6.15 2.77
CA SER A 284 8.60 5.35 2.15
C SER A 284 9.04 3.91 1.94
N LEU A 285 8.06 3.00 1.97
CA LEU A 285 8.22 1.61 1.59
C LEU A 285 6.95 1.17 0.86
N SER A 286 7.09 0.55 -0.30
CA SER A 286 5.97 -0.02 -1.05
C SER A 286 6.06 -1.54 -1.10
N ASP A 287 4.90 -2.20 -1.12
CA ASP A 287 4.79 -3.64 -1.29
C ASP A 287 3.39 -3.97 -1.86
N GLY A 288 3.06 -5.24 -1.97
CA GLY A 288 1.78 -5.70 -2.49
C GLY A 288 1.03 -6.60 -1.53
N TYR A 289 -0.30 -6.61 -1.65
CA TYR A 289 -1.18 -7.53 -0.93
C TYR A 289 -2.18 -8.18 -1.87
N ARG A 290 -2.78 -9.27 -1.42
CA ARG A 290 -3.75 -10.05 -2.19
C ARG A 290 -5.11 -10.08 -1.51
N PRO A 291 -6.20 -10.32 -2.25
CA PRO A 291 -7.48 -10.64 -1.64
C PRO A 291 -7.35 -11.85 -0.72
N ALA A 292 -7.98 -11.81 0.44
CA ALA A 292 -8.01 -12.95 1.36
C ALA A 292 -8.64 -14.18 0.67
N LYS A 293 -8.10 -15.34 0.94
CA LYS A 293 -8.62 -16.60 0.38
C LYS A 293 -10.11 -16.81 0.69
N THR A 294 -10.55 -16.38 1.86
CA THR A 294 -11.94 -16.45 2.28
C THR A 294 -12.88 -15.61 1.40
N MET A 295 -12.40 -14.55 0.79
CA MET A 295 -13.24 -13.65 -0.04
C MET A 295 -13.70 -14.33 -1.33
N TYR A 296 -12.84 -15.06 -2.03
CA TYR A 296 -13.23 -15.78 -3.25
C TYR A 296 -13.75 -17.19 -2.98
N MET A 297 -13.40 -17.80 -1.85
CA MET A 297 -14.01 -19.07 -1.43
C MET A 297 -15.43 -18.89 -0.91
N SER A 298 -15.76 -17.75 -0.28
CA SER A 298 -17.13 -17.51 0.18
C SER A 298 -18.14 -17.46 -0.98
N MET A 299 -17.75 -16.96 -2.14
CA MET A 299 -18.57 -17.00 -3.36
C MET A 299 -18.84 -18.43 -3.83
N PHE A 300 -17.83 -19.29 -3.81
CA PHE A 300 -18.00 -20.70 -4.16
C PHE A 300 -19.01 -21.39 -3.24
N TRP A 301 -18.88 -21.20 -1.92
CA TRP A 301 -19.81 -21.78 -0.95
C TRP A 301 -21.20 -21.18 -1.06
N ALA A 302 -21.34 -19.88 -1.33
CA ALA A 302 -22.63 -19.26 -1.59
C ALA A 302 -23.33 -19.88 -2.81
N LEU A 303 -22.59 -20.13 -3.89
CA LEU A 303 -23.08 -20.83 -5.07
C LEU A 303 -23.53 -22.27 -4.75
N VAL A 304 -22.72 -23.01 -3.97
CA VAL A 304 -23.06 -24.38 -3.54
C VAL A 304 -24.35 -24.39 -2.71
N VAL A 305 -24.49 -23.51 -1.73
CA VAL A 305 -25.71 -23.39 -0.92
C VAL A 305 -26.91 -23.04 -1.81
N PHE A 306 -26.75 -22.08 -2.74
CA PHE A 306 -27.80 -21.72 -3.69
C PHE A 306 -28.24 -22.92 -4.53
N MET A 307 -27.30 -23.66 -5.10
CA MET A 307 -27.60 -24.87 -5.90
C MET A 307 -28.33 -25.94 -5.09
N ILE A 308 -27.90 -26.18 -3.84
CA ILE A 308 -28.58 -27.13 -2.95
C ILE A 308 -30.03 -26.67 -2.69
N THR A 309 -30.24 -25.37 -2.40
CA THR A 309 -31.57 -24.83 -2.17
C THR A 309 -32.49 -25.00 -3.37
N VAL A 310 -31.97 -24.74 -4.59
CA VAL A 310 -32.73 -24.93 -5.83
C VAL A 310 -33.11 -26.42 -6.03
N ILE A 311 -32.17 -27.33 -5.83
CA ILE A 311 -32.40 -28.79 -5.97
C ILE A 311 -33.47 -29.24 -4.97
N LEU A 312 -33.37 -28.84 -3.69
CA LEU A 312 -34.37 -29.19 -2.67
C LEU A 312 -35.75 -28.63 -2.98
N SER A 313 -35.80 -27.39 -3.49
CA SER A 313 -37.07 -26.77 -3.90
C SER A 313 -37.75 -27.51 -5.04
N VAL A 314 -36.95 -27.86 -6.08
CA VAL A 314 -37.46 -28.66 -7.22
C VAL A 314 -37.93 -30.03 -6.77
N ALA A 315 -37.17 -30.72 -5.92
CA ALA A 315 -37.55 -32.03 -5.37
C ALA A 315 -38.86 -31.92 -4.55
N GLY A 316 -38.97 -30.89 -3.72
CA GLY A 316 -40.19 -30.63 -2.95
C GLY A 316 -41.44 -30.45 -3.82
N ILE A 317 -41.30 -29.64 -4.89
CA ILE A 317 -42.38 -29.42 -5.85
C ILE A 317 -42.77 -30.73 -6.57
N PHE A 318 -41.75 -31.52 -6.96
CA PHE A 318 -41.97 -32.78 -7.62
C PHE A 318 -42.72 -33.78 -6.71
N ILE A 319 -42.28 -33.95 -5.47
CA ILE A 319 -42.92 -34.79 -4.46
C ILE A 319 -44.36 -34.33 -4.20
N TYR A 320 -44.57 -33.03 -4.06
CA TYR A 320 -45.88 -32.45 -3.90
C TYR A 320 -46.81 -32.80 -5.06
N LYS A 321 -46.38 -32.67 -6.32
CA LYS A 321 -47.12 -33.06 -7.52
C LYS A 321 -47.48 -34.54 -7.54
N LEU A 322 -46.53 -35.41 -7.22
CA LEU A 322 -46.75 -36.84 -7.13
C LEU A 322 -47.82 -37.20 -6.11
N ASN A 323 -47.77 -36.60 -4.96
CA ASN A 323 -48.75 -36.85 -3.88
C ASN A 323 -50.16 -36.28 -4.19
N ARG A 324 -50.22 -35.16 -4.89
CA ARG A 324 -51.46 -34.54 -5.32
C ARG A 324 -52.18 -35.36 -6.40
N ASN A 325 -51.45 -36.05 -7.23
CA ASN A 325 -51.98 -36.85 -8.32
C ASN A 325 -52.42 -38.29 -7.89
N LYS A 326 -52.31 -38.61 -6.58
CA LYS A 326 -52.89 -39.87 -6.07
C LYS A 326 -54.40 -39.80 -6.19
N LYS A 327 -54.96 -40.70 -6.98
CA LYS A 327 -56.42 -40.83 -7.12
C LYS A 327 -57.01 -41.03 -5.73
N TYR A 328 -58.04 -40.25 -5.39
CA TYR A 328 -58.83 -40.50 -4.19
C TYR A 328 -59.37 -41.92 -4.23
N LYS A 329 -59.16 -42.66 -3.16
CA LYS A 329 -59.75 -43.99 -3.00
C LYS A 329 -61.17 -43.74 -2.57
N GLU A 330 -62.13 -44.10 -3.42
CA GLU A 330 -63.58 -43.98 -3.11
C GLU A 330 -63.86 -44.94 -1.97
N VAL A 331 -64.32 -44.42 -0.85
CA VAL A 331 -64.77 -45.24 0.29
C VAL A 331 -66.27 -45.43 0.12
N SER A 332 -66.68 -46.61 -0.36
CA SER A 332 -68.07 -46.97 -0.36
C SER A 332 -68.45 -47.37 1.06
N PHE A 333 -69.40 -46.67 1.62
CA PHE A 333 -70.07 -47.09 2.86
C PHE A 333 -71.19 -47.98 2.47
N ASP A 334 -71.11 -49.32 2.75
CA ASP A 334 -72.23 -50.23 2.68
C ASP A 334 -73.15 -49.94 3.83
N GLU A 335 -74.28 -49.22 3.56
CA GLU A 335 -75.42 -49.17 4.50
C GLU A 335 -76.04 -50.59 4.52
N LYS A 336 -75.71 -51.36 5.56
CA LYS A 336 -76.53 -52.50 5.92
C LYS A 336 -77.74 -51.99 6.70
N GLY A 337 -78.90 -52.06 6.05
CA GLY A 337 -80.18 -51.93 6.65
C GLY A 337 -80.49 -53.09 7.57
#